data_4b13e83b89db7c9638b288441c281592
#
_entry.id   4b13e83b89db7c9638b288441c281592
#
_cell.length_a   1.000
_cell.length_b   1.000
_cell.length_c   1.000
_cell.angle_alpha   90.00
_cell.angle_beta   90.00
_cell.angle_gamma   90.00
#
_symmetry.space_group_name_H-M   'P 1'
#
loop_
_entity.id
_entity.type
_entity.pdbx_description
1 polymer ?
#
loop_
_entity_poly.entity_id
_entity_poly.type
_entity_poly.pdbx_seq_one_letter_code
_entity_poly.pdbx_strand_id
1 'polypeptide(L)'
;VFPDLKLSGILEGLCGQFQVEKVTSNKTGSRIKVYIVSKKLVQKEQLFCLEKNIKEQLFPKSNVEIVIVERFELSEAYTPQNLFEVYEESILAEFKADNDLEYNLFRMAEVTFPHENVMNLKLPAAFVPEMVEQKLKEDLYNIFAHRCGLD
;
A
#
# COMPACT_ATOMS: atom_id res chain seq x y z
N VAL A 1 4.35 14.75 14.09
CA VAL A 1 5.57 14.66 13.28
C VAL A 1 5.69 15.84 12.31
N PHE A 2 4.59 16.29 11.73
CA PHE A 2 4.52 17.46 10.85
C PHE A 2 3.53 18.50 11.41
N PRO A 3 3.93 19.33 12.41
CA PRO A 3 3.01 20.22 13.11
C PRO A 3 2.38 21.30 12.24
N ASP A 4 3.06 21.70 11.17
CA ASP A 4 2.60 22.75 10.25
C ASP A 4 1.73 22.21 9.10
N LEU A 5 1.52 20.90 9.04
CA LEU A 5 0.68 20.27 8.02
C LEU A 5 -0.80 20.57 8.26
N LYS A 6 -1.44 21.19 7.29
CA LYS A 6 -2.88 21.49 7.32
C LYS A 6 -3.63 20.47 6.47
N LEU A 7 -4.50 19.73 7.10
CA LEU A 7 -5.36 18.75 6.45
C LEU A 7 -6.83 19.16 6.62
N SER A 8 -7.67 18.77 5.67
CA SER A 8 -9.10 19.03 5.68
C SER A 8 -9.90 17.77 5.31
N GLY A 9 -11.15 17.71 5.76
CA GLY A 9 -12.07 16.65 5.41
C GLY A 9 -11.59 15.25 5.85
N ILE A 10 -11.60 14.31 4.91
CA ILE A 10 -11.26 12.89 5.15
C ILE A 10 -9.84 12.73 5.68
N LEU A 11 -8.87 13.54 5.18
CA LEU A 11 -7.47 13.44 5.59
C LEU A 11 -7.24 13.85 7.05
N GLU A 12 -7.99 14.81 7.56
CA GLU A 12 -7.91 15.21 8.98
C GLU A 12 -8.34 14.06 9.89
N GLY A 13 -9.48 13.43 9.56
CA GLY A 13 -9.97 12.24 10.28
C GLY A 13 -9.03 11.04 10.16
N LEU A 14 -8.39 10.88 9.01
CA LEU A 14 -7.43 9.81 8.76
C LEU A 14 -6.21 9.88 9.68
N CYS A 15 -5.63 11.06 9.86
CA CYS A 15 -4.45 11.25 10.73
C CYS A 15 -4.70 10.90 12.19
N GLY A 16 -5.95 10.86 12.66
CA GLY A 16 -6.33 10.36 13.97
C GLY A 16 -6.40 8.83 14.09
N GLN A 17 -6.32 8.11 12.98
CA GLN A 17 -6.49 6.65 12.94
C GLN A 17 -5.17 5.87 13.00
N PHE A 18 -4.06 6.51 12.74
CA PHE A 18 -2.75 5.85 12.72
C PHE A 18 -1.72 6.59 13.57
N GLN A 19 -0.65 5.89 13.91
CA GLN A 19 0.50 6.42 14.62
C GLN A 19 1.72 6.39 13.71
N VAL A 20 2.54 7.45 13.78
CA VAL A 20 3.84 7.47 13.11
C VAL A 20 4.87 6.78 14.01
N GLU A 21 5.44 5.67 13.53
CA GLU A 21 6.47 4.94 14.26
C GLU A 21 7.85 5.58 14.08
N LYS A 22 8.19 5.94 12.86
CA LYS A 22 9.48 6.59 12.53
C LYS A 22 9.40 7.33 11.20
N VAL A 23 10.34 8.23 11.01
CA VAL A 23 10.61 8.90 9.73
C VAL A 23 12.08 8.67 9.39
N THR A 24 12.34 8.25 8.16
CA THR A 24 13.70 8.04 7.65
C THR A 24 13.93 8.84 6.38
N SER A 25 15.17 9.21 6.13
CA SER A 25 15.60 9.83 4.89
C SER A 25 16.75 9.03 4.30
N ASN A 26 16.83 8.97 2.98
CA ASN A 26 18.01 8.43 2.32
C ASN A 26 19.21 9.40 2.47
N LYS A 27 20.42 8.95 2.14
CA LYS A 27 21.66 9.71 2.32
C LYS A 27 21.65 11.06 1.56
N THR A 28 20.95 11.15 0.43
CA THR A 28 20.88 12.36 -0.40
C THR A 28 19.74 13.29 0.02
N GLY A 29 18.86 12.89 0.95
CA GLY A 29 17.67 13.65 1.33
C GLY A 29 16.60 13.73 0.23
N SER A 30 16.73 12.94 -0.82
CA SER A 30 15.80 12.93 -1.96
C SER A 30 14.54 12.10 -1.74
N ARG A 31 14.53 11.26 -0.71
CA ARG A 31 13.37 10.43 -0.34
C ARG A 31 13.20 10.39 1.17
N ILE A 32 11.99 10.71 1.62
CA ILE A 32 11.57 10.62 3.02
C ILE A 32 10.52 9.52 3.12
N LYS A 33 10.76 8.54 3.99
CA LYS A 33 9.78 7.49 4.32
C LYS A 33 9.18 7.75 5.68
N VAL A 34 7.86 7.77 5.73
CA VAL A 34 7.05 7.91 6.95
C VAL A 34 6.40 6.56 7.24
N TYR A 35 6.86 5.90 8.30
CA TYR A 35 6.34 4.60 8.71
C TYR A 35 5.18 4.80 9.67
N ILE A 36 4.03 4.26 9.31
CA ILE A 36 2.81 4.35 10.11
C ILE A 36 2.30 2.96 10.52
N VAL A 37 1.63 2.91 11.64
CA VAL A 37 0.86 1.75 12.08
C VAL A 37 -0.58 2.17 12.35
N SER A 38 -1.52 1.35 11.91
CA SER A 38 -2.95 1.58 12.14
C SER A 38 -3.65 0.29 12.55
N LYS A 39 -4.61 0.40 13.47
CA LYS A 39 -5.52 -0.69 13.81
C LYS A 39 -6.69 -0.83 12.83
N LYS A 40 -6.84 0.14 11.95
CA LYS A 40 -7.86 0.14 10.89
C LYS A 40 -7.18 0.16 9.54
N LEU A 41 -7.81 -0.54 8.61
CA LEU A 41 -7.39 -0.53 7.21
C LEU A 41 -7.51 0.89 6.64
N VAL A 42 -6.47 1.36 5.98
CA VAL A 42 -6.42 2.66 5.29
C VAL A 42 -6.23 2.40 3.81
N GLN A 43 -7.07 2.97 2.98
CA GLN A 43 -7.00 2.79 1.54
C GLN A 43 -5.78 3.50 0.95
N LYS A 44 -5.14 2.88 -0.03
CA LYS A 44 -3.89 3.36 -0.62
C LYS A 44 -4.02 4.76 -1.25
N GLU A 45 -5.13 5.04 -1.89
CA GLU A 45 -5.39 6.35 -2.49
C GLU A 45 -5.41 7.48 -1.45
N GLN A 46 -5.91 7.20 -0.24
CA GLN A 46 -5.87 8.17 0.86
C GLN A 46 -4.43 8.45 1.29
N LEU A 47 -3.58 7.42 1.34
CA LEU A 47 -2.16 7.58 1.65
C LEU A 47 -1.41 8.34 0.56
N PHE A 48 -1.69 8.09 -0.71
CA PHE A 48 -1.14 8.87 -1.82
C PHE A 48 -1.55 10.35 -1.75
N CYS A 49 -2.80 10.61 -1.40
CA CYS A 49 -3.29 11.95 -1.19
C CYS A 49 -2.56 12.66 -0.03
N LEU A 50 -2.31 11.93 1.06
CA LEU A 50 -1.55 12.44 2.21
C LEU A 50 -0.08 12.72 1.84
N GLU A 51 0.58 11.82 1.12
CA GLU A 51 1.94 12.01 0.59
C GLU A 51 2.03 13.30 -0.24
N LYS A 52 1.07 13.49 -1.15
CA LYS A 52 0.98 14.69 -1.97
C LYS A 52 0.81 15.96 -1.13
N ASN A 53 -0.08 15.95 -0.14
CA ASN A 53 -0.29 17.08 0.76
C ASN A 53 0.98 17.43 1.56
N ILE A 54 1.67 16.42 2.11
CA ILE A 54 2.95 16.62 2.81
C ILE A 54 3.97 17.26 1.86
N LYS A 55 4.10 16.72 0.66
CA LYS A 55 5.04 17.23 -0.34
C LYS A 55 4.76 18.68 -0.72
N GLU A 56 3.52 19.00 -1.04
CA GLU A 56 3.11 20.33 -1.51
C GLU A 56 3.20 21.39 -0.41
N GLN A 57 2.86 21.04 0.82
CA GLN A 57 2.84 22.01 1.93
C GLN A 57 4.21 22.22 2.58
N LEU A 58 4.99 21.14 2.75
CA LEU A 58 6.24 21.21 3.51
C LEU A 58 7.49 21.27 2.63
N PHE A 59 7.40 20.78 1.41
CA PHE A 59 8.55 20.69 0.49
C PHE A 59 8.22 21.18 -0.93
N PRO A 60 7.52 22.33 -1.10
CA PRO A 60 7.00 22.77 -2.40
C PRO A 60 8.07 23.05 -3.45
N LYS A 61 9.27 23.42 -3.02
CA LYS A 61 10.40 23.79 -3.89
C LYS A 61 11.48 22.69 -3.98
N SER A 62 11.25 21.56 -3.37
CA SER A 62 12.20 20.45 -3.30
C SER A 62 11.78 19.31 -4.23
N ASN A 63 12.75 18.56 -4.75
CA ASN A 63 12.50 17.31 -5.49
C ASN A 63 12.37 16.09 -4.57
N VAL A 64 12.16 16.30 -3.26
CA VAL A 64 12.00 15.21 -2.31
C VAL A 64 10.73 14.40 -2.62
N GLU A 65 10.88 13.09 -2.60
CA GLU A 65 9.77 12.14 -2.66
C GLU A 65 9.32 11.77 -1.25
N ILE A 66 8.03 11.86 -0.99
CA ILE A 66 7.42 11.43 0.27
C ILE A 66 6.75 10.09 0.05
N VAL A 67 7.12 9.09 0.84
CA VAL A 67 6.55 7.74 0.78
C VAL A 67 6.04 7.35 2.16
N ILE A 68 4.77 7.01 2.26
CA ILE A 68 4.18 6.44 3.48
C ILE A 68 4.30 4.92 3.38
N VAL A 69 4.90 4.33 4.40
CA VAL A 69 5.01 2.87 4.56
C VAL A 69 4.07 2.45 5.67
N GLU A 70 2.95 1.89 5.28
CA GLU A 70 1.88 1.48 6.18
C GLU A 70 2.04 0.04 6.66
N ARG A 71 1.67 -0.18 7.93
CA ARG A 71 1.48 -1.49 8.54
C ARG A 71 0.16 -1.48 9.32
N PHE A 72 -0.58 -2.56 9.20
CA PHE A 72 -1.88 -2.70 9.85
C PHE A 72 -1.84 -3.77 10.94
N GLU A 73 -2.44 -3.45 12.09
CA GLU A 73 -2.72 -4.38 13.18
C GLU A 73 -4.22 -4.67 13.17
N LEU A 74 -4.65 -5.45 12.16
CA LEU A 74 -6.06 -5.75 11.95
C LEU A 74 -6.58 -6.74 12.99
N SER A 75 -7.90 -6.75 13.21
CA SER A 75 -8.55 -7.72 14.08
C SER A 75 -8.51 -9.13 13.48
N GLU A 76 -8.67 -10.16 14.32
CA GLU A 76 -8.74 -11.56 13.91
C GLU A 76 -9.94 -11.89 13.00
N ALA A 77 -10.86 -10.96 12.82
CA ALA A 77 -11.98 -11.10 11.90
C ALA A 77 -11.58 -11.00 10.42
N TYR A 78 -10.38 -10.46 10.12
CA TYR A 78 -9.87 -10.39 8.76
C TYR A 78 -9.28 -11.74 8.34
N THR A 79 -9.75 -12.23 7.21
CA THR A 79 -9.18 -13.35 6.46
C THR A 79 -8.60 -12.83 5.15
N PRO A 80 -7.70 -13.55 4.47
CA PRO A 80 -7.22 -13.15 3.14
C PRO A 80 -8.33 -12.82 2.16
N GLN A 81 -9.40 -13.61 2.15
CA GLN A 81 -10.52 -13.39 1.23
C GLN A 81 -11.27 -12.09 1.53
N ASN A 82 -11.72 -11.86 2.78
CA ASN A 82 -12.47 -10.64 3.08
C ASN A 82 -11.60 -9.39 3.07
N LEU A 83 -10.30 -9.51 3.37
CA LEU A 83 -9.35 -8.42 3.15
C LEU A 83 -9.24 -8.09 1.67
N PHE A 84 -9.11 -9.10 0.81
CA PHE A 84 -9.05 -8.91 -0.64
C PHE A 84 -10.28 -8.14 -1.15
N GLU A 85 -11.47 -8.53 -0.74
CA GLU A 85 -12.73 -7.88 -1.14
C GLU A 85 -12.78 -6.38 -0.84
N VAL A 86 -12.15 -5.94 0.25
CA VAL A 86 -12.17 -4.52 0.68
C VAL A 86 -10.90 -3.75 0.33
N TYR A 87 -9.82 -4.43 -0.10
CA TYR A 87 -8.51 -3.83 -0.31
C TYR A 87 -7.97 -4.00 -1.75
N GLU A 88 -8.68 -4.71 -2.62
CA GLU A 88 -8.28 -4.95 -4.01
C GLU A 88 -7.97 -3.65 -4.77
N GLU A 89 -8.82 -2.64 -4.64
CA GLU A 89 -8.62 -1.34 -5.28
C GLU A 89 -7.34 -0.65 -4.81
N SER A 90 -6.98 -0.81 -3.54
CA SER A 90 -5.73 -0.29 -2.99
C SER A 90 -4.50 -1.02 -3.54
N ILE A 91 -4.58 -2.33 -3.71
CA ILE A 91 -3.52 -3.14 -4.35
C ILE A 91 -3.35 -2.72 -5.80
N LEU A 92 -4.44 -2.56 -6.54
CA LEU A 92 -4.42 -2.09 -7.92
C LEU A 92 -3.84 -0.68 -8.04
N ALA A 93 -4.20 0.24 -7.14
CA ALA A 93 -3.67 1.60 -7.12
C ALA A 93 -2.15 1.61 -6.86
N GLU A 94 -1.67 0.76 -5.97
CA GLU A 94 -0.24 0.62 -5.68
C GLU A 94 0.53 0.06 -6.88
N PHE A 95 0.06 -1.02 -7.47
CA PHE A 95 0.69 -1.59 -8.67
C PHE A 95 0.70 -0.61 -9.83
N LYS A 96 -0.39 0.11 -10.06
CA LYS A 96 -0.46 1.14 -11.11
C LYS A 96 0.55 2.27 -10.92
N ALA A 97 0.84 2.63 -9.66
CA ALA A 97 1.83 3.66 -9.35
C ALA A 97 3.28 3.16 -9.50
N ASP A 98 3.51 1.86 -9.31
CA ASP A 98 4.85 1.25 -9.31
C ASP A 98 5.20 0.63 -10.67
N ASN A 99 4.33 -0.21 -11.23
CA ASN A 99 4.63 -1.03 -12.39
C ASN A 99 3.37 -1.39 -13.22
N ASP A 100 3.24 -0.80 -14.40
CA ASP A 100 2.11 -1.04 -15.30
C ASP A 100 1.94 -2.53 -15.68
N LEU A 101 3.02 -3.28 -15.75
CA LEU A 101 2.96 -4.70 -16.11
C LEU A 101 2.33 -5.53 -15.00
N GLU A 102 2.74 -5.32 -13.75
CA GLU A 102 2.12 -5.97 -12.59
C GLU A 102 0.66 -5.57 -12.44
N TYR A 103 0.35 -4.28 -12.59
CA TYR A 103 -1.02 -3.78 -12.60
C TYR A 103 -1.89 -4.51 -13.62
N ASN A 104 -1.43 -4.62 -14.87
CA ASN A 104 -2.19 -5.28 -15.93
C ASN A 104 -2.35 -6.77 -15.68
N LEU A 105 -1.31 -7.46 -15.21
CA LEU A 105 -1.37 -8.88 -14.87
C LEU A 105 -2.36 -9.13 -13.73
N PHE A 106 -2.25 -8.39 -12.65
CA PHE A 106 -3.12 -8.57 -11.49
C PHE A 106 -4.58 -8.25 -11.82
N ARG A 107 -4.84 -7.17 -12.56
CA ARG A 107 -6.18 -6.80 -12.99
C ARG A 107 -6.87 -7.86 -13.87
N MET A 108 -6.07 -8.62 -14.63
CA MET A 108 -6.57 -9.68 -15.51
C MET A 108 -6.56 -11.06 -14.85
N ALA A 109 -6.01 -11.19 -13.66
CA ALA A 109 -5.94 -12.46 -12.95
C ALA A 109 -7.30 -12.86 -12.40
N GLU A 110 -7.58 -14.15 -12.44
CA GLU A 110 -8.69 -14.75 -11.70
C GLU A 110 -8.18 -15.13 -10.30
N VAL A 111 -8.72 -14.50 -9.27
CA VAL A 111 -8.31 -14.72 -7.89
C VAL A 111 -9.30 -15.65 -7.19
N THR A 112 -8.79 -16.70 -6.56
CA THR A 112 -9.58 -17.66 -5.79
C THR A 112 -8.93 -17.98 -4.44
N PHE A 113 -9.74 -18.35 -3.46
CA PHE A 113 -9.30 -18.70 -2.12
C PHE A 113 -9.75 -20.13 -1.80
N PRO A 114 -8.98 -21.16 -2.22
CA PRO A 114 -9.35 -22.57 -1.99
C PRO A 114 -9.27 -22.99 -0.51
N HIS A 115 -8.47 -22.29 0.28
CA HIS A 115 -8.30 -22.48 1.73
C HIS A 115 -8.11 -21.12 2.41
N GLU A 116 -8.28 -21.08 3.73
CA GLU A 116 -8.27 -19.84 4.52
C GLU A 116 -7.02 -18.96 4.29
N ASN A 117 -5.84 -19.58 4.17
CA ASN A 117 -4.57 -18.90 4.01
C ASN A 117 -3.93 -19.10 2.63
N VAL A 118 -4.72 -19.47 1.63
CA VAL A 118 -4.20 -19.71 0.28
C VAL A 118 -4.95 -18.86 -0.72
N MET A 119 -4.20 -17.96 -1.37
CA MET A 119 -4.66 -17.16 -2.49
C MET A 119 -4.08 -17.74 -3.78
N ASN A 120 -4.93 -18.16 -4.69
CA ASN A 120 -4.54 -18.59 -6.02
C ASN A 120 -4.81 -17.51 -7.05
N LEU A 121 -3.79 -17.25 -7.88
CA LEU A 121 -3.92 -16.39 -9.05
C LEU A 121 -3.79 -17.23 -10.32
N LYS A 122 -4.81 -17.19 -11.14
CA LYS A 122 -4.78 -17.74 -12.49
C LYS A 122 -4.54 -16.58 -13.45
N LEU A 123 -3.34 -16.53 -14.00
CA LEU A 123 -2.94 -15.50 -14.97
C LEU A 123 -3.51 -15.82 -16.35
N PRO A 124 -3.70 -14.81 -17.22
CA PRO A 124 -4.14 -15.04 -18.59
C PRO A 124 -3.12 -15.90 -19.36
N ALA A 125 -3.60 -16.68 -20.32
CA ALA A 125 -2.80 -17.63 -21.10
C ALA A 125 -1.73 -17.00 -22.03
N ALA A 126 -1.44 -15.71 -21.89
CA ALA A 126 -0.35 -15.04 -22.58
C ALA A 126 0.99 -15.39 -21.92
N PHE A 127 2.07 -15.27 -22.70
CA PHE A 127 3.42 -15.44 -22.15
C PHE A 127 3.70 -14.35 -21.10
N VAL A 128 3.88 -14.78 -19.85
CA VAL A 128 4.28 -13.93 -18.75
C VAL A 128 5.71 -14.28 -18.37
N PRO A 129 6.66 -13.32 -18.35
CA PRO A 129 8.01 -13.58 -17.89
C PRO A 129 7.99 -14.08 -16.43
N GLU A 130 8.71 -15.16 -16.16
CA GLU A 130 8.78 -15.75 -14.81
C GLU A 130 9.16 -14.74 -13.72
N MET A 131 10.08 -13.82 -14.06
CA MET A 131 10.50 -12.76 -13.14
C MET A 131 9.36 -11.83 -12.72
N VAL A 132 8.42 -11.53 -13.62
CA VAL A 132 7.26 -10.66 -13.33
C VAL A 132 6.24 -11.42 -12.49
N GLU A 133 6.02 -12.69 -12.80
CA GLU A 133 5.16 -13.57 -12.01
C GLU A 133 5.68 -13.72 -10.57
N GLN A 134 6.98 -13.93 -10.43
CA GLN A 134 7.61 -14.05 -9.11
C GLN A 134 7.50 -12.75 -8.32
N LYS A 135 7.76 -11.61 -8.95
CA LYS A 135 7.62 -10.29 -8.31
C LYS A 135 6.19 -10.03 -7.85
N LEU A 136 5.19 -10.33 -8.69
CA LEU A 136 3.78 -10.19 -8.33
C LEU A 136 3.42 -11.03 -7.09
N LYS A 137 3.90 -12.27 -7.02
CA LYS A 137 3.70 -13.14 -5.84
C LYS A 137 4.34 -12.56 -4.58
N GLU A 138 5.58 -12.09 -4.70
CA GLU A 138 6.31 -11.50 -3.56
C GLU A 138 5.63 -10.23 -3.05
N ASP A 139 5.17 -9.37 -3.94
CA ASP A 139 4.51 -8.12 -3.57
C ASP A 139 3.15 -8.38 -2.91
N LEU A 140 2.36 -9.32 -3.43
CA LEU A 140 1.12 -9.75 -2.80
C LEU A 140 1.36 -10.39 -1.42
N TYR A 141 2.36 -11.25 -1.29
CA TYR A 141 2.74 -11.83 0.00
C TYR A 141 3.14 -10.74 1.01
N ASN A 142 3.93 -9.77 0.59
CA ASN A 142 4.33 -8.64 1.44
C ASN A 142 3.12 -7.81 1.89
N ILE A 143 2.13 -7.61 1.02
CA ILE A 143 0.90 -6.90 1.37
C ILE A 143 0.09 -7.68 2.39
N PHE A 144 -0.22 -8.95 2.14
CA PHE A 144 -1.08 -9.75 3.01
C PHE A 144 -0.39 -10.13 4.33
N ALA A 145 0.82 -10.66 4.27
CA ALA A 145 1.54 -11.15 5.46
C ALA A 145 2.22 -10.01 6.24
N HIS A 146 3.10 -9.24 5.60
CA HIS A 146 3.91 -8.26 6.33
C HIS A 146 3.19 -6.95 6.63
N ARG A 147 2.38 -6.45 5.69
CA ARG A 147 1.61 -5.22 5.92
C ARG A 147 0.35 -5.45 6.75
N CYS A 148 -0.41 -6.48 6.44
CA CYS A 148 -1.72 -6.75 7.04
C CYS A 148 -1.70 -7.81 8.15
N GLY A 149 -0.58 -8.51 8.34
CA GLY A 149 -0.40 -9.50 9.41
C GLY A 149 -1.21 -10.79 9.21
N LEU A 150 -1.54 -11.14 7.95
CA LEU A 150 -2.25 -12.37 7.60
C LEU A 150 -1.25 -13.37 6.98
N ASP A 151 -0.96 -14.46 7.68
CA ASP A 151 -0.10 -15.55 7.23
C ASP A 151 -0.88 -16.60 6.43
#